data_6dcfd7cc2d9c82f9f12ac5942be9c231
#
_entry.id   6dcfd7cc2d9c82f9f12ac5942be9c231
#
_cell.length_a   1.000
_cell.length_b   1.000
_cell.length_c   1.000
_cell.angle_alpha   90.00
_cell.angle_beta   90.00
_cell.angle_gamma   90.00
#
_symmetry.space_group_name_H-M   'P 1'
#
loop_
_entity.id
_entity.type
_entity.pdbx_description
1 polymer ?
#
loop_
_entity_poly.entity_id
_entity_poly.type
_entity_poly.pdbx_seq_one_letter_code
_entity_poly.pdbx_strand_id
1 'polypeptide(L)'
;MQVCRNAATGELIRFNSNGSQIGSIGTSGGATYFGSAQSGIMFNGVNQNPTNGTSTRVDNTNDLGASSYRYKDIYLGGGVYLGGTGAANKLDDYEEGTFNVTCSGQTTQNNLGRYVKVGQMCTVTYIFVADINAAGGSPLWLDGFPFVTGSGCGTLVNLFLQDGDAEAGSGTGTFNY
;
A
#
# COMPACT_ATOMS: atom_id res chain seq x y z
N MET A 1 -31.65 -28.75 -10.56
CA MET A 1 -32.67 -27.72 -10.28
C MET A 1 -32.26 -26.47 -11.05
N GLN A 2 -33.12 -25.93 -11.89
CA GLN A 2 -32.89 -24.67 -12.60
C GLN A 2 -33.83 -23.63 -11.99
N VAL A 3 -33.31 -22.49 -11.54
CA VAL A 3 -34.12 -21.34 -11.10
C VAL A 3 -34.12 -20.33 -12.23
N CYS A 4 -35.28 -20.11 -12.88
CA CYS A 4 -35.44 -19.21 -14.01
C CYS A 4 -36.42 -18.08 -13.68
N ARG A 5 -36.11 -16.90 -14.21
CA ARG A 5 -36.97 -15.72 -14.17
C ARG A 5 -37.05 -15.11 -15.58
N ASN A 6 -38.25 -14.74 -15.99
CA ASN A 6 -38.47 -14.10 -17.30
C ASN A 6 -38.36 -12.57 -17.28
N ALA A 7 -37.82 -11.99 -16.20
CA ALA A 7 -37.58 -10.56 -16.04
C ALA A 7 -36.10 -10.27 -15.81
N ALA A 8 -35.63 -9.17 -16.35
CA ALA A 8 -34.20 -8.77 -16.27
C ALA A 8 -33.75 -8.42 -14.85
N THR A 9 -34.69 -8.08 -13.96
CA THR A 9 -34.36 -7.65 -12.57
C THR A 9 -35.35 -8.27 -11.58
N GLY A 10 -34.85 -8.74 -10.47
CA GLY A 10 -35.63 -9.19 -9.31
C GLY A 10 -35.01 -10.39 -8.60
N GLU A 11 -35.66 -10.79 -7.52
CA GLU A 11 -35.23 -11.90 -6.68
C GLU A 11 -35.50 -13.24 -7.36
N LEU A 12 -34.53 -14.14 -7.25
CA LEU A 12 -34.62 -15.55 -7.61
C LEU A 12 -34.88 -16.42 -6.38
N ILE A 13 -34.22 -16.10 -5.29
CA ILE A 13 -34.35 -16.80 -4.00
C ILE A 13 -34.55 -15.73 -2.92
N ARG A 14 -35.53 -15.92 -2.08
CA ARG A 14 -35.79 -15.06 -0.91
C ARG A 14 -35.57 -15.85 0.37
N PHE A 15 -34.83 -15.28 1.29
CA PHE A 15 -34.64 -15.82 2.63
C PHE A 15 -35.54 -15.05 3.60
N ASN A 16 -36.41 -15.77 4.27
CA ASN A 16 -37.33 -15.22 5.27
C ASN A 16 -37.03 -15.81 6.66
N SER A 17 -37.23 -15.02 7.70
CA SER A 17 -37.24 -15.45 9.07
C SER A 17 -38.41 -14.77 9.78
N ASN A 18 -39.26 -15.55 10.51
CA ASN A 18 -40.45 -15.07 11.19
C ASN A 18 -41.35 -14.17 10.33
N GLY A 19 -41.55 -14.55 9.07
CA GLY A 19 -42.40 -13.80 8.12
C GLY A 19 -41.76 -12.58 7.50
N SER A 20 -40.56 -12.15 7.94
CA SER A 20 -39.84 -11.01 7.39
C SER A 20 -38.69 -11.47 6.50
N GLN A 21 -38.46 -10.74 5.41
CA GLN A 21 -37.31 -10.98 4.54
C GLN A 21 -36.02 -10.57 5.23
N ILE A 22 -35.03 -11.49 5.26
CA ILE A 22 -33.71 -11.24 5.82
C ILE A 22 -32.61 -11.19 4.75
N GLY A 23 -32.92 -11.63 3.52
CA GLY A 23 -31.96 -11.58 2.43
C GLY A 23 -32.51 -12.18 1.14
N SER A 24 -31.76 -12.04 0.05
CA SER A 24 -32.09 -12.60 -1.25
C SER A 24 -30.87 -12.84 -2.14
N ILE A 25 -31.10 -13.69 -3.13
CA ILE A 25 -30.25 -13.82 -4.33
C ILE A 25 -31.11 -13.44 -5.51
N GLY A 26 -30.58 -12.60 -6.41
CA GLY A 26 -31.34 -12.14 -7.54
C GLY A 26 -30.50 -11.61 -8.69
N THR A 27 -31.19 -11.07 -9.69
CA THR A 27 -30.57 -10.50 -10.88
C THR A 27 -30.97 -9.05 -11.08
N SER A 28 -30.10 -8.26 -11.72
CA SER A 28 -30.36 -6.88 -12.12
C SER A 28 -29.57 -6.54 -13.36
N GLY A 29 -30.26 -6.35 -14.51
CA GLY A 29 -29.64 -5.91 -15.75
C GLY A 29 -28.44 -6.76 -16.20
N GLY A 30 -28.54 -8.09 -16.08
CA GLY A 30 -27.43 -9.02 -16.42
C GLY A 30 -26.42 -9.27 -15.31
N ALA A 31 -26.55 -8.61 -14.17
CA ALA A 31 -25.73 -8.85 -12.97
C ALA A 31 -26.45 -9.79 -11.99
N THR A 32 -25.69 -10.49 -11.14
CA THR A 32 -26.19 -11.30 -10.02
C THR A 32 -25.83 -10.63 -8.71
N TYR A 33 -26.75 -10.58 -7.75
CA TYR A 33 -26.49 -10.06 -6.41
C TYR A 33 -26.84 -11.06 -5.32
N PHE A 34 -26.12 -10.89 -4.19
CA PHE A 34 -26.39 -11.54 -2.89
C PHE A 34 -26.53 -10.43 -1.87
N GLY A 35 -27.60 -10.44 -1.11
CA GLY A 35 -27.81 -9.37 -0.14
C GLY A 35 -28.59 -9.80 1.10
N SER A 36 -28.30 -9.12 2.20
CA SER A 36 -29.15 -9.03 3.38
C SER A 36 -30.21 -7.93 3.19
N ALA A 37 -30.96 -7.60 4.23
CA ALA A 37 -31.93 -6.50 4.13
C ALA A 37 -31.30 -5.10 3.93
N GLN A 38 -30.00 -4.92 4.21
CA GLN A 38 -29.34 -3.60 4.22
C GLN A 38 -28.04 -3.54 3.42
N SER A 39 -27.38 -4.67 3.18
CA SER A 39 -26.10 -4.72 2.50
C SER A 39 -25.98 -5.97 1.66
N GLY A 40 -25.19 -5.89 0.59
CA GLY A 40 -24.93 -7.02 -0.28
C GLY A 40 -23.81 -6.73 -1.25
N ILE A 41 -23.58 -7.73 -2.11
CA ILE A 41 -22.59 -7.66 -3.18
C ILE A 41 -23.25 -8.03 -4.50
N MET A 42 -22.90 -7.32 -5.56
CA MET A 42 -23.35 -7.57 -6.93
C MET A 42 -22.15 -7.88 -7.83
N PHE A 43 -22.25 -8.97 -8.57
CA PHE A 43 -21.29 -9.34 -9.60
C PHE A 43 -21.79 -8.81 -10.95
N ASN A 44 -21.09 -7.81 -11.50
CA ASN A 44 -21.44 -7.14 -12.74
C ASN A 44 -20.24 -7.10 -13.69
N GLY A 45 -20.23 -7.99 -14.66
CA GLY A 45 -19.08 -8.20 -15.54
C GLY A 45 -17.85 -8.59 -14.72
N VAL A 46 -16.80 -7.76 -14.78
CA VAL A 46 -15.53 -7.99 -14.04
C VAL A 46 -15.52 -7.36 -12.64
N ASN A 47 -16.58 -6.66 -12.27
CA ASN A 47 -16.62 -5.89 -11.02
C ASN A 47 -17.48 -6.56 -9.94
N GLN A 48 -17.06 -6.39 -8.70
CA GLN A 48 -17.85 -6.66 -7.51
C GLN A 48 -18.23 -5.31 -6.90
N ASN A 49 -19.52 -5.03 -6.84
CA ASN A 49 -20.03 -3.74 -6.37
C ASN A 49 -20.84 -3.92 -5.06
N PRO A 50 -20.71 -3.01 -4.09
CA PRO A 50 -21.58 -3.00 -2.93
C PRO A 50 -23.02 -2.64 -3.33
N THR A 51 -24.00 -3.21 -2.61
CA THR A 51 -25.42 -2.93 -2.81
C THR A 51 -26.11 -2.66 -1.47
N ASN A 52 -27.29 -2.06 -1.53
CA ASN A 52 -28.16 -1.89 -0.38
C ASN A 52 -28.91 -3.17 0.06
N GLY A 53 -28.38 -4.34 -0.33
CA GLY A 53 -29.01 -5.63 -0.04
C GLY A 53 -30.02 -6.08 -1.10
N THR A 54 -30.30 -5.26 -2.10
CA THR A 54 -31.15 -5.52 -3.25
C THR A 54 -30.36 -5.31 -4.55
N SER A 55 -31.05 -5.06 -5.64
CA SER A 55 -30.46 -4.80 -6.96
C SER A 55 -29.83 -3.41 -7.12
N THR A 56 -29.84 -2.55 -6.12
CA THR A 56 -29.33 -1.19 -6.20
C THR A 56 -27.90 -1.13 -5.69
N ARG A 57 -26.98 -0.67 -6.55
CA ARG A 57 -25.60 -0.39 -6.16
C ARG A 57 -25.53 0.84 -5.27
N VAL A 58 -24.63 0.83 -4.32
CA VAL A 58 -24.37 1.97 -3.41
C VAL A 58 -22.88 2.35 -3.51
N ASP A 59 -22.60 3.61 -3.22
CA ASP A 59 -21.26 4.15 -3.17
C ASP A 59 -20.98 4.67 -1.75
N ASN A 60 -19.79 4.36 -1.24
CA ASN A 60 -19.32 4.82 0.08
C ASN A 60 -20.29 4.56 1.23
N THR A 61 -20.93 3.39 1.23
CA THR A 61 -21.97 3.05 2.24
C THR A 61 -21.64 1.77 3.00
N ASN A 62 -21.03 0.78 2.32
CA ASN A 62 -20.74 -0.52 2.92
C ASN A 62 -19.27 -0.66 3.24
N ASP A 63 -18.98 -1.14 4.44
CA ASP A 63 -17.62 -1.50 4.84
C ASP A 63 -17.25 -2.92 4.37
N LEU A 64 -15.96 -3.16 4.14
CA LEU A 64 -15.39 -4.49 3.99
C LEU A 64 -14.81 -4.93 5.33
N GLY A 65 -15.59 -5.68 6.09
CA GLY A 65 -15.30 -6.05 7.48
C GLY A 65 -15.89 -5.07 8.49
N ALA A 66 -15.48 -5.20 9.73
CA ALA A 66 -15.86 -4.33 10.85
C ALA A 66 -14.75 -4.30 11.88
N SER A 67 -14.80 -3.38 12.86
CA SER A 67 -13.79 -3.23 13.91
C SER A 67 -13.51 -4.51 14.69
N SER A 68 -14.54 -5.35 14.89
CA SER A 68 -14.45 -6.64 15.57
C SER A 68 -14.39 -7.86 14.62
N TYR A 69 -14.59 -7.65 13.31
CA TYR A 69 -14.65 -8.71 12.30
C TYR A 69 -13.84 -8.31 11.07
N ARG A 70 -12.51 -8.37 11.20
CA ARG A 70 -11.55 -7.95 10.18
C ARG A 70 -11.19 -9.12 9.27
N TYR A 71 -10.95 -8.83 7.98
CA TYR A 71 -10.25 -9.77 7.11
C TYR A 71 -8.80 -9.91 7.57
N LYS A 72 -8.23 -11.09 7.39
CA LYS A 72 -6.84 -11.33 7.73
C LYS A 72 -5.91 -10.60 6.77
N ASP A 73 -6.03 -10.88 5.49
CA ASP A 73 -5.19 -10.35 4.42
C ASP A 73 -6.03 -10.02 3.19
N ILE A 74 -5.56 -9.07 2.38
CA ILE A 74 -6.11 -8.74 1.05
C ILE A 74 -4.96 -8.79 0.05
N TYR A 75 -5.09 -9.63 -0.99
CA TYR A 75 -4.11 -9.76 -2.08
C TYR A 75 -4.64 -9.06 -3.33
N LEU A 76 -3.99 -7.98 -3.73
CA LEU A 76 -4.36 -7.16 -4.88
C LEU A 76 -3.19 -7.10 -5.86
N GLY A 77 -3.42 -7.42 -7.13
CA GLY A 77 -2.43 -7.33 -8.19
C GLY A 77 -2.21 -5.91 -8.75
N GLY A 78 -3.04 -4.96 -8.32
CA GLY A 78 -2.94 -3.53 -8.67
C GLY A 78 -2.75 -2.70 -7.40
N GLY A 79 -3.36 -1.53 -7.36
CA GLY A 79 -3.31 -0.67 -6.19
C GLY A 79 -4.64 -0.55 -5.47
N VAL A 80 -4.64 0.22 -4.39
CA VAL A 80 -5.84 0.60 -3.63
C VAL A 80 -6.12 2.08 -3.86
N TYR A 81 -7.35 2.43 -4.19
CA TYR A 81 -7.79 3.82 -4.25
C TYR A 81 -8.30 4.25 -2.87
N LEU A 82 -7.68 5.27 -2.30
CA LEU A 82 -8.00 5.80 -0.97
C LEU A 82 -8.55 7.22 -1.07
N GLY A 83 -9.80 7.40 -0.63
CA GLY A 83 -10.46 8.71 -0.55
C GLY A 83 -10.95 9.27 -1.88
N GLY A 84 -10.67 8.64 -3.02
CA GLY A 84 -11.13 9.09 -4.33
C GLY A 84 -10.83 8.09 -5.44
N THR A 85 -11.33 8.35 -6.66
CA THR A 85 -11.20 7.46 -7.82
C THR A 85 -10.17 7.91 -8.85
N GLY A 86 -9.56 9.09 -8.65
CA GLY A 86 -8.52 9.63 -9.53
C GLY A 86 -7.16 8.94 -9.32
N ALA A 87 -6.30 8.99 -10.33
CA ALA A 87 -4.97 8.36 -10.29
C ALA A 87 -4.12 8.81 -9.09
N ALA A 88 -4.27 10.07 -8.64
CA ALA A 88 -3.57 10.59 -7.47
C ALA A 88 -3.98 9.93 -6.13
N ASN A 89 -5.10 9.23 -6.10
CA ASN A 89 -5.59 8.50 -4.91
C ASN A 89 -5.19 7.03 -4.91
N LYS A 90 -4.47 6.57 -5.92
CA LYS A 90 -4.04 5.18 -6.04
C LYS A 90 -2.74 4.95 -5.27
N LEU A 91 -2.78 4.05 -4.29
CA LEU A 91 -1.60 3.50 -3.64
C LEU A 91 -1.27 2.17 -4.34
N ASP A 92 -0.26 2.17 -5.20
CA ASP A 92 0.13 1.01 -6.01
C ASP A 92 1.65 0.72 -6.00
N ASP A 93 2.39 1.52 -5.28
CA ASP A 93 3.84 1.40 -5.17
C ASP A 93 4.25 1.53 -3.69
N TYR A 94 4.12 0.41 -2.96
CA TYR A 94 4.62 0.25 -1.61
C TYR A 94 5.66 -0.87 -1.59
N GLU A 95 6.83 -0.55 -1.08
CA GLU A 95 7.92 -1.50 -0.93
C GLU A 95 8.72 -1.21 0.34
N GLU A 96 9.17 -2.23 1.01
CA GLU A 96 10.11 -2.13 2.12
C GLU A 96 11.19 -3.20 2.00
N GLY A 97 12.37 -2.89 2.50
CA GLY A 97 13.48 -3.83 2.41
C GLY A 97 14.72 -3.38 3.15
N THR A 98 15.77 -4.12 2.91
CA THR A 98 17.10 -3.86 3.46
C THR A 98 18.11 -3.66 2.33
N PHE A 99 19.17 -2.91 2.61
CA PHE A 99 20.28 -2.70 1.69
C PHE A 99 21.60 -2.57 2.47
N ASN A 100 22.71 -2.70 1.77
CA ASN A 100 24.03 -2.50 2.34
C ASN A 100 24.60 -1.16 1.88
N VAL A 101 24.96 -0.32 2.85
CA VAL A 101 25.66 0.93 2.57
C VAL A 101 27.13 0.63 2.32
N THR A 102 27.70 1.21 1.28
CA THR A 102 29.13 1.16 1.01
C THR A 102 29.72 2.56 0.99
N CYS A 103 31.00 2.67 1.27
CA CYS A 103 31.73 3.92 1.25
C CYS A 103 32.90 3.79 0.28
N SER A 104 33.00 4.72 -0.67
CA SER A 104 34.03 4.63 -1.70
C SER A 104 35.45 4.65 -1.13
N GLY A 105 36.25 3.64 -1.52
CA GLY A 105 37.64 3.53 -1.09
C GLY A 105 37.85 3.11 0.36
N GLN A 106 36.80 2.74 1.08
CA GLN A 106 36.87 2.34 2.48
C GLN A 106 36.25 0.96 2.72
N THR A 107 36.77 0.25 3.71
CA THR A 107 36.12 -0.95 4.23
C THR A 107 35.01 -0.54 5.19
N THR A 108 33.78 -0.97 4.91
CA THR A 108 32.63 -0.71 5.76
C THR A 108 32.30 -1.92 6.63
N GLN A 109 31.91 -1.65 7.90
CA GLN A 109 31.39 -2.65 8.82
C GLN A 109 30.01 -2.21 9.32
N ASN A 110 29.20 -3.15 9.76
CA ASN A 110 27.84 -2.88 10.27
C ASN A 110 27.00 -2.02 9.28
N ASN A 111 27.07 -2.34 8.02
CA ASN A 111 26.58 -1.53 6.89
C ASN A 111 25.11 -1.82 6.53
N LEU A 112 24.27 -2.00 7.53
CA LEU A 112 22.86 -2.32 7.33
C LEU A 112 22.02 -1.06 7.15
N GLY A 113 21.29 -1.01 6.05
CA GLY A 113 20.24 -0.04 5.77
C GLY A 113 18.86 -0.70 5.67
N ARG A 114 17.85 0.08 5.96
CA ARG A 114 16.42 -0.26 5.75
C ARG A 114 15.76 0.86 4.99
N TYR A 115 14.77 0.52 4.16
CA TYR A 115 13.99 1.51 3.45
C TYR A 115 12.50 1.20 3.48
N VAL A 116 11.71 2.25 3.33
CA VAL A 116 10.28 2.20 3.03
C VAL A 116 10.03 3.16 1.87
N LYS A 117 9.45 2.66 0.80
CA LYS A 117 9.07 3.41 -0.39
C LYS A 117 7.55 3.48 -0.50
N VAL A 118 7.01 4.67 -0.73
CA VAL A 118 5.59 4.91 -1.01
C VAL A 118 5.50 5.86 -2.20
N GLY A 119 5.10 5.33 -3.34
CA GLY A 119 5.13 6.09 -4.58
C GLY A 119 6.55 6.54 -4.92
N GLN A 120 6.73 7.85 -5.08
CA GLN A 120 8.05 8.44 -5.37
C GLN A 120 8.88 8.79 -4.12
N MET A 121 8.28 8.68 -2.94
CA MET A 121 8.99 8.96 -1.70
C MET A 121 9.65 7.70 -1.15
N CYS A 122 10.97 7.76 -0.95
CA CYS A 122 11.74 6.72 -0.28
C CYS A 122 12.37 7.27 0.98
N THR A 123 12.06 6.65 2.11
CA THR A 123 12.70 6.93 3.40
C THR A 123 13.72 5.85 3.69
N VAL A 124 14.96 6.23 3.95
CA VAL A 124 16.04 5.31 4.30
C VAL A 124 16.55 5.58 5.70
N THR A 125 16.86 4.52 6.42
CA THR A 125 17.58 4.57 7.71
C THR A 125 18.74 3.60 7.60
N TYR A 126 19.95 4.03 7.95
CA TYR A 126 21.12 3.17 7.84
C TYR A 126 22.11 3.43 8.97
N ILE A 127 22.94 2.44 9.23
CA ILE A 127 24.13 2.52 10.09
C ILE A 127 25.29 1.91 9.32
N PHE A 128 26.44 2.54 9.40
CA PHE A 128 27.68 1.99 8.89
C PHE A 128 28.85 2.48 9.74
N VAL A 129 29.90 1.72 9.74
CA VAL A 129 31.20 2.11 10.31
C VAL A 129 32.22 2.05 9.17
N ALA A 130 32.97 3.11 8.96
CA ALA A 130 34.05 3.16 7.97
C ALA A 130 35.35 3.69 8.64
N ASP A 131 36.48 3.13 8.25
CA ASP A 131 37.77 3.66 8.65
C ASP A 131 38.15 4.83 7.73
N ILE A 132 37.95 6.04 8.20
CA ILE A 132 38.16 7.28 7.44
C ILE A 132 39.62 7.78 7.48
N ASN A 133 40.50 7.16 8.26
CA ASN A 133 41.92 7.59 8.37
C ASN A 133 42.69 7.41 7.07
N ALA A 134 42.27 6.52 6.19
CA ALA A 134 42.89 6.26 4.91
C ALA A 134 42.45 7.23 3.79
N ALA A 135 41.47 8.10 4.02
CA ALA A 135 40.85 8.90 2.96
C ALA A 135 41.71 10.08 2.45
N GLY A 136 42.78 10.45 3.18
CA GLY A 136 43.73 11.45 2.68
C GLY A 136 43.12 12.80 2.29
N GLY A 137 41.99 13.19 2.89
CA GLY A 137 41.26 14.41 2.53
C GLY A 137 40.38 14.35 1.29
N SER A 138 40.22 13.19 0.68
CA SER A 138 39.29 12.99 -0.43
C SER A 138 37.83 12.90 0.07
N PRO A 139 36.84 13.39 -0.69
CA PRO A 139 35.44 13.24 -0.35
C PRO A 139 35.07 11.76 -0.21
N LEU A 140 34.27 11.45 0.80
CA LEU A 140 33.68 10.14 0.99
C LEU A 140 32.32 10.08 0.31
N TRP A 141 32.14 9.11 -0.54
CA TRP A 141 30.85 8.87 -1.23
C TRP A 141 30.18 7.64 -0.63
N LEU A 142 28.93 7.81 -0.22
CA LEU A 142 28.08 6.70 0.20
C LEU A 142 27.34 6.15 -1.03
N ASP A 143 27.32 4.83 -1.14
CA ASP A 143 26.70 4.11 -2.25
C ASP A 143 25.91 2.90 -1.74
N GLY A 144 25.29 2.16 -2.65
CA GLY A 144 24.49 0.97 -2.31
C GLY A 144 23.04 1.28 -1.95
N PHE A 145 22.57 2.52 -2.14
CA PHE A 145 21.18 2.86 -1.92
C PHE A 145 20.23 2.10 -2.86
N PRO A 146 19.02 1.71 -2.38
CA PRO A 146 18.13 0.83 -3.14
C PRO A 146 17.53 1.48 -4.40
N PHE A 147 17.49 2.83 -4.43
CA PHE A 147 16.92 3.57 -5.55
C PHE A 147 17.81 4.75 -5.92
N VAL A 148 17.87 5.04 -7.20
CA VAL A 148 18.54 6.26 -7.71
C VAL A 148 17.58 7.45 -7.57
N THR A 149 18.10 8.59 -7.18
CA THR A 149 17.33 9.84 -7.21
C THR A 149 17.16 10.30 -8.65
N GLY A 150 15.97 10.80 -8.99
CA GLY A 150 15.76 11.44 -10.28
C GLY A 150 16.65 12.68 -10.44
N SER A 151 17.08 13.00 -11.65
CA SER A 151 17.88 14.19 -11.92
C SER A 151 17.15 15.45 -11.47
N GLY A 152 17.78 16.24 -10.60
CA GLY A 152 17.22 17.47 -10.04
C GLY A 152 16.55 17.32 -8.67
N CYS A 153 16.52 16.15 -8.07
CA CYS A 153 16.03 15.94 -6.71
C CYS A 153 17.20 15.99 -5.72
N GLY A 154 17.24 17.00 -4.86
CA GLY A 154 18.12 17.03 -3.70
C GLY A 154 17.57 16.13 -2.59
N THR A 155 18.39 15.23 -2.06
CA THR A 155 18.02 14.43 -0.89
C THR A 155 18.50 15.12 0.38
N LEU A 156 17.58 15.39 1.31
CA LEU A 156 17.98 15.86 2.64
C LEU A 156 18.32 14.64 3.50
N VAL A 157 19.59 14.47 3.87
CA VAL A 157 20.03 13.43 4.78
C VAL A 157 20.50 14.08 6.08
N ASN A 158 19.90 13.71 7.19
CA ASN A 158 20.43 14.02 8.50
C ASN A 158 21.49 12.97 8.84
N LEU A 159 22.76 13.33 8.76
CA LEU A 159 23.87 12.48 9.12
C LEU A 159 24.32 12.80 10.56
N PHE A 160 24.21 11.83 11.46
CA PHE A 160 24.85 11.89 12.76
C PHE A 160 26.17 11.15 12.65
N LEU A 161 27.28 11.88 12.72
CA LEU A 161 28.61 11.31 12.83
C LEU A 161 28.94 11.17 14.32
N GLN A 162 29.20 9.96 14.78
CA GLN A 162 29.72 9.67 16.09
C GLN A 162 31.16 9.16 15.91
N ASP A 163 32.12 9.96 16.27
CA ASP A 163 33.52 9.53 16.39
C ASP A 163 33.71 8.82 17.73
N GLY A 164 34.50 7.73 17.73
CA GLY A 164 34.76 6.94 18.93
C GLY A 164 35.59 7.65 20.02
N ASP A 165 36.20 8.79 19.70
CA ASP A 165 36.95 9.65 20.62
C ASP A 165 36.34 11.06 20.71
N ALA A 166 35.13 11.13 21.27
CA ALA A 166 34.58 12.25 22.03
C ALA A 166 34.36 13.61 21.35
N GLU A 167 33.98 13.72 20.10
CA GLU A 167 33.23 14.91 19.67
C GLU A 167 32.09 14.54 18.72
N ALA A 168 30.84 14.65 19.21
CA ALA A 168 29.66 14.49 18.41
C ALA A 168 29.50 15.68 17.45
N GLY A 169 29.88 15.52 16.21
CA GLY A 169 29.62 16.49 15.14
C GLY A 169 28.27 16.22 14.49
N SER A 170 27.31 17.15 14.59
CA SER A 170 26.14 17.15 13.75
C SER A 170 26.48 17.85 12.43
N GLY A 171 26.51 17.12 11.32
CA GLY A 171 26.70 17.68 9.99
C GLY A 171 25.45 17.48 9.14
N THR A 172 24.96 18.57 8.52
CA THR A 172 24.02 18.48 7.39
C THR A 172 24.85 18.32 6.11
N GLY A 173 24.80 17.13 5.53
CA GLY A 173 25.42 16.87 4.23
C GLY A 173 24.40 16.99 3.10
N THR A 174 24.73 17.75 2.06
CA THR A 174 23.99 17.73 0.80
C THR A 174 24.68 16.72 -0.10
N PHE A 175 23.97 15.67 -0.51
CA PHE A 175 24.48 14.73 -1.51
C PHE A 175 24.01 15.19 -2.88
N ASN A 176 24.99 15.47 -3.77
CA ASN A 176 24.76 15.67 -5.21
C ASN A 176 25.08 14.33 -5.90
N TYR A 177 24.14 13.83 -6.68
CA TYR A 177 24.31 12.66 -7.55
C TYR A 177 24.51 13.11 -8.99
#